data_3dab61e61b993015d22677cc9f2cc815
#
_entry.id   3dab61e61b993015d22677cc9f2cc815
#
_cell.length_a   1.000
_cell.length_b   1.000
_cell.length_c   1.000
_cell.angle_alpha   90.00
_cell.angle_beta   90.00
_cell.angle_gamma   90.00
#
_symmetry.space_group_name_H-M   'P 1'
#
loop_
_entity.id
_entity.type
_entity.pdbx_description
1 polymer ?
#
loop_
_entity_poly.entity_id
_entity_poly.type
_entity_poly.pdbx_seq_one_letter_code
_entity_poly.pdbx_strand_id
1 'polypeptide(L)'
;MAGEFSRFYKFCVRVARIPIGAVTRRHWEGEENLPKEGGFVAVVNHISEFDSMTTMHFMTSAGYPVRVLCKEELFKVPILGSIMRSCGQIPVYRESSHSRDALSAAIKGLQAGECITVYGEGTLTRDPDFWPMRMKTGAARMALRARVPLVPVVQWGAQDVLDRYGRRPALKGKKDVWVKALPAVDLSDLYDRAEEPAAWYQATERIEEVICRGLEQIRGIKMPHRPLDRKSAQLPSKKQLGVAAKAWRADHPGKLVTARSLGEFDPYLESASKSTN
;
A
#
# COMPACT_ATOMS: atom_id res chain seq x y z
N MET A 1 24.06 4.91 3.81
CA MET A 1 23.59 3.52 3.67
C MET A 1 22.14 3.50 4.12
N ALA A 2 21.23 2.87 3.38
CA ALA A 2 19.89 2.61 3.85
C ALA A 2 19.99 1.87 5.20
N GLY A 3 19.14 2.19 6.18
CA GLY A 3 19.26 1.78 7.58
C GLY A 3 19.66 0.31 7.77
N GLU A 4 20.45 0.03 8.79
CA GLU A 4 20.96 -1.33 9.01
C GLU A 4 19.87 -2.29 9.52
N PHE A 5 19.86 -3.49 8.95
CA PHE A 5 19.02 -4.58 9.47
C PHE A 5 19.52 -5.03 10.84
N SER A 6 18.73 -4.88 11.89
CA SER A 6 19.02 -5.54 13.16
C SER A 6 19.06 -7.07 13.00
N ARG A 7 19.80 -7.78 13.88
CA ARG A 7 19.83 -9.26 13.87
C ARG A 7 18.44 -9.87 13.96
N PHE A 8 17.59 -9.30 14.80
CA PHE A 8 16.21 -9.73 14.98
C PHE A 8 15.36 -9.48 13.72
N TYR A 9 15.50 -8.31 13.08
CA TYR A 9 14.81 -8.02 11.83
C TYR A 9 15.18 -9.03 10.74
N LYS A 10 16.50 -9.32 10.57
CA LYS A 10 16.98 -10.35 9.62
C LYS A 10 16.38 -11.72 9.90
N PHE A 11 16.26 -12.10 11.17
CA PHE A 11 15.61 -13.34 11.56
C PHE A 11 14.13 -13.36 11.18
N CYS A 12 13.36 -12.32 11.51
CA CYS A 12 11.94 -12.20 11.14
C CYS A 12 11.73 -12.28 9.64
N VAL A 13 12.56 -11.60 8.84
CA VAL A 13 12.51 -11.65 7.38
C VAL A 13 12.78 -13.06 6.87
N ARG A 14 13.80 -13.75 7.40
CA ARG A 14 14.13 -15.12 6.99
C ARG A 14 12.97 -16.09 7.27
N VAL A 15 12.37 -16.00 8.44
CA VAL A 15 11.21 -16.83 8.83
C VAL A 15 10.00 -16.53 7.95
N ALA A 16 9.70 -15.25 7.70
CA ALA A 16 8.55 -14.85 6.90
C ALA A 16 8.69 -15.25 5.41
N ARG A 17 9.90 -15.24 4.86
CA ARG A 17 10.16 -15.60 3.46
C ARG A 17 9.76 -17.02 3.10
N ILE A 18 9.83 -17.97 4.04
CA ILE A 18 9.51 -19.39 3.81
C ILE A 18 8.05 -19.56 3.40
N PRO A 19 7.05 -19.20 4.24
CA PRO A 19 5.65 -19.36 3.88
C PRO A 19 5.23 -18.47 2.69
N ILE A 20 5.78 -17.26 2.58
CA ILE A 20 5.50 -16.39 1.43
C ILE A 20 5.96 -17.05 0.13
N GLY A 21 7.20 -17.57 0.08
CA GLY A 21 7.75 -18.24 -1.09
C GLY A 21 7.05 -19.56 -1.44
N ALA A 22 6.43 -20.21 -0.45
CA ALA A 22 5.65 -21.43 -0.66
C ALA A 22 4.34 -21.15 -1.43
N VAL A 23 3.73 -19.97 -1.23
CA VAL A 23 2.42 -19.63 -1.81
C VAL A 23 2.51 -18.64 -2.98
N THR A 24 3.68 -18.02 -3.25
CA THR A 24 3.85 -17.03 -4.31
C THR A 24 4.87 -17.43 -5.35
N ARG A 25 4.59 -17.10 -6.62
CA ARG A 25 5.57 -16.99 -7.70
C ARG A 25 5.82 -15.49 -7.89
N ARG A 26 7.07 -15.08 -7.72
CA ARG A 26 7.47 -13.68 -7.65
C ARG A 26 7.85 -13.14 -9.02
N HIS A 27 7.30 -11.99 -9.37
CA HIS A 27 7.65 -11.21 -10.54
C HIS A 27 8.05 -9.80 -10.05
N TRP A 28 9.35 -9.60 -9.82
CA TRP A 28 9.88 -8.38 -9.24
C TRP A 28 10.69 -7.61 -10.26
N GLU A 29 10.46 -6.31 -10.32
CA GLU A 29 11.08 -5.40 -11.27
C GLU A 29 11.38 -4.05 -10.63
N GLY A 30 12.34 -3.30 -11.22
CA GLY A 30 12.59 -1.92 -10.87
C GLY A 30 13.37 -1.72 -9.57
N GLU A 31 14.10 -2.73 -9.07
CA GLU A 31 14.96 -2.58 -7.89
C GLU A 31 16.00 -1.47 -8.09
N GLU A 32 16.42 -1.21 -9.32
CA GLU A 32 17.31 -0.15 -9.73
C GLU A 32 16.75 1.27 -9.51
N ASN A 33 15.44 1.41 -9.40
CA ASN A 33 14.75 2.68 -9.12
C ASN A 33 14.73 3.04 -7.63
N LEU A 34 15.15 2.11 -6.76
CA LEU A 34 15.24 2.38 -5.34
C LEU A 34 16.51 3.17 -5.03
N PRO A 35 16.42 4.29 -4.28
CA PRO A 35 17.59 5.13 -3.95
C PRO A 35 18.65 4.33 -3.20
N LYS A 36 19.87 4.29 -3.71
CA LYS A 36 20.99 3.55 -3.10
C LYS A 36 21.49 4.17 -1.80
N GLU A 37 21.27 5.48 -1.64
CA GLU A 37 21.72 6.27 -0.50
C GLU A 37 20.58 7.16 0.01
N GLY A 38 20.65 7.50 1.30
CA GLY A 38 19.65 8.34 1.95
C GLY A 38 18.33 7.62 2.22
N GLY A 39 17.42 8.36 2.86
CA GLY A 39 16.06 7.89 3.10
C GLY A 39 15.14 8.15 1.91
N PHE A 40 14.04 7.42 1.84
CA PHE A 40 12.99 7.66 0.84
C PHE A 40 11.63 7.16 1.31
N VAL A 41 10.58 7.72 0.74
CA VAL A 41 9.22 7.26 0.97
C VAL A 41 8.81 6.34 -0.18
N ALA A 42 8.51 5.07 0.13
CA ALA A 42 7.89 4.15 -0.82
C ALA A 42 6.36 4.24 -0.70
N VAL A 43 5.67 4.60 -1.77
CA VAL A 43 4.19 4.66 -1.80
C VAL A 43 3.65 3.49 -2.59
N VAL A 44 2.76 2.72 -1.95
CA VAL A 44 2.25 1.47 -2.49
C VAL A 44 0.74 1.51 -2.61
N ASN A 45 0.16 0.89 -3.64
CA ASN A 45 -1.28 0.60 -3.70
C ASN A 45 -1.66 -0.52 -2.73
N HIS A 46 -2.93 -0.62 -2.34
CA HIS A 46 -3.35 -1.53 -1.27
C HIS A 46 -4.60 -2.33 -1.64
N ILE A 47 -4.43 -3.57 -2.08
CA ILE A 47 -5.49 -4.43 -2.61
C ILE A 47 -5.82 -5.63 -1.70
N SER A 48 -4.88 -6.05 -0.85
CA SER A 48 -5.00 -7.20 0.05
C SER A 48 -4.30 -6.93 1.38
N GLU A 49 -4.73 -7.57 2.46
CA GLU A 49 -3.96 -7.59 3.72
C GLU A 49 -2.61 -8.34 3.55
N PHE A 50 -2.44 -9.12 2.49
CA PHE A 50 -1.19 -9.81 2.16
C PHE A 50 -0.16 -8.88 1.49
N ASP A 51 -0.55 -7.70 1.03
CA ASP A 51 0.31 -6.71 0.37
C ASP A 51 1.56 -6.37 1.19
N SER A 52 1.40 -6.25 2.52
CA SER A 52 2.52 -5.93 3.40
C SER A 52 3.60 -7.01 3.37
N MET A 53 3.22 -8.28 3.22
CA MET A 53 4.16 -9.39 3.12
C MET A 53 4.92 -9.37 1.80
N THR A 54 4.24 -9.11 0.69
CA THR A 54 4.86 -9.07 -0.65
C THR A 54 5.76 -7.86 -0.81
N THR A 55 5.29 -6.67 -0.42
CA THR A 55 6.09 -5.43 -0.46
C THR A 55 7.32 -5.52 0.44
N MET A 56 7.17 -5.97 1.70
CA MET A 56 8.32 -6.15 2.60
C MET A 56 9.30 -7.20 2.05
N HIS A 57 8.81 -8.27 1.43
CA HIS A 57 9.67 -9.29 0.83
C HIS A 57 10.46 -8.72 -0.35
N PHE A 58 9.84 -7.94 -1.24
CA PHE A 58 10.51 -7.24 -2.33
C PHE A 58 11.58 -6.29 -1.80
N MET A 59 11.22 -5.34 -0.95
CA MET A 59 12.10 -4.31 -0.41
C MET A 59 13.29 -4.90 0.36
N THR A 60 13.03 -5.92 1.21
CA THR A 60 14.11 -6.56 1.99
C THR A 60 15.02 -7.42 1.13
N SER A 61 14.57 -7.91 -0.04
CA SER A 61 15.44 -8.60 -1.00
C SER A 61 16.30 -7.62 -1.78
N ALA A 62 15.80 -6.43 -2.06
CA ALA A 62 16.56 -5.32 -2.62
C ALA A 62 17.52 -4.66 -1.61
N GLY A 63 17.57 -5.14 -0.35
CA GLY A 63 18.51 -4.68 0.66
C GLY A 63 17.99 -3.58 1.60
N TYR A 64 16.69 -3.25 1.56
CA TYR A 64 16.12 -2.16 2.37
C TYR A 64 15.32 -2.71 3.56
N PRO A 65 15.73 -2.39 4.81
CA PRO A 65 14.88 -2.59 5.97
C PRO A 65 13.70 -1.61 5.89
N VAL A 66 12.49 -2.14 5.85
CA VAL A 66 11.28 -1.37 5.64
C VAL A 66 10.63 -1.03 6.97
N ARG A 67 10.28 0.22 7.17
CA ARG A 67 9.37 0.67 8.22
C ARG A 67 8.02 1.04 7.60
N VAL A 68 6.99 0.35 8.04
CA VAL A 68 5.63 0.55 7.54
C VAL A 68 4.83 1.35 8.57
N LEU A 69 4.03 2.31 8.08
CA LEU A 69 3.02 2.97 8.90
C LEU A 69 1.83 2.03 9.09
N CYS A 70 1.68 1.50 10.29
CA CYS A 70 0.69 0.48 10.62
C CYS A 70 -0.33 0.99 11.64
N LYS A 71 -1.52 0.37 11.65
CA LYS A 71 -2.53 0.67 12.65
C LYS A 71 -2.03 0.37 14.06
N GLU A 72 -2.27 1.30 15.01
CA GLU A 72 -1.89 1.15 16.42
C GLU A 72 -2.41 -0.16 17.04
N GLU A 73 -3.62 -0.60 16.66
CA GLU A 73 -4.23 -1.80 17.21
C GLU A 73 -3.38 -3.06 17.00
N LEU A 74 -2.57 -3.11 15.93
CA LEU A 74 -1.65 -4.22 15.67
C LEU A 74 -0.53 -4.32 16.72
N PHE A 75 -0.15 -3.19 17.31
CA PHE A 75 0.87 -3.15 18.36
C PHE A 75 0.35 -3.61 19.71
N LYS A 76 -0.97 -3.69 19.88
CA LYS A 76 -1.63 -4.22 21.10
C LYS A 76 -1.78 -5.74 21.08
N VAL A 77 -1.62 -6.38 19.91
CA VAL A 77 -1.69 -7.84 19.79
C VAL A 77 -0.43 -8.45 20.44
N PRO A 78 -0.58 -9.37 21.39
CA PRO A 78 0.56 -10.06 22.04
C PRO A 78 1.49 -10.70 20.98
N ILE A 79 2.79 -10.73 21.22
CA ILE A 79 3.84 -11.25 20.34
C ILE A 79 3.98 -10.38 19.07
N LEU A 80 2.91 -10.22 18.25
CA LEU A 80 2.94 -9.41 17.04
C LEU A 80 3.38 -7.97 17.34
N GLY A 81 2.78 -7.33 18.34
CA GLY A 81 3.14 -5.96 18.72
C GLY A 81 4.59 -5.82 19.18
N SER A 82 5.13 -6.83 19.87
CA SER A 82 6.54 -6.87 20.25
C SER A 82 7.45 -6.99 19.00
N ILE A 83 7.11 -7.88 18.08
CA ILE A 83 7.82 -8.04 16.80
C ILE A 83 7.80 -6.72 16.00
N MET A 84 6.64 -6.09 15.87
CA MET A 84 6.49 -4.84 15.13
C MET A 84 7.35 -3.71 15.72
N ARG A 85 7.34 -3.56 17.05
CA ARG A 85 8.22 -2.58 17.76
C ARG A 85 9.69 -2.90 17.53
N SER A 86 10.09 -4.15 17.69
CA SER A 86 11.49 -4.58 17.51
C SER A 86 11.97 -4.47 16.06
N CYS A 87 11.04 -4.53 15.09
CA CYS A 87 11.32 -4.29 13.67
C CYS A 87 11.18 -2.80 13.29
N GLY A 88 10.96 -1.89 14.25
CA GLY A 88 10.89 -0.46 14.00
C GLY A 88 9.66 -0.01 13.22
N GLN A 89 8.57 -0.78 13.22
CA GLN A 89 7.33 -0.36 12.56
C GLN A 89 6.72 0.85 13.27
N ILE A 90 6.05 1.74 12.54
CA ILE A 90 5.56 3.03 13.05
C ILE A 90 4.05 2.94 13.30
N PRO A 91 3.58 3.10 14.56
CA PRO A 91 2.14 3.12 14.84
C PRO A 91 1.49 4.41 14.37
N VAL A 92 0.34 4.28 13.70
CA VAL A 92 -0.50 5.41 13.27
C VAL A 92 -1.77 5.43 14.09
N TYR A 93 -1.94 6.50 14.84
CA TYR A 93 -3.14 6.79 15.60
C TYR A 93 -4.14 7.53 14.70
N ARG A 94 -5.25 6.87 14.36
CA ARG A 94 -6.31 7.48 13.56
C ARG A 94 -7.18 8.35 14.47
N GLU A 95 -7.47 9.56 14.02
CA GLU A 95 -8.41 10.48 14.70
C GLU A 95 -7.90 11.08 16.04
N SER A 96 -6.59 11.10 16.30
CA SER A 96 -6.03 11.71 17.50
C SER A 96 -4.98 12.78 17.18
N SER A 97 -4.67 13.65 18.16
CA SER A 97 -3.54 14.59 18.12
C SER A 97 -2.20 13.88 17.82
N HIS A 98 -2.10 12.62 18.15
CA HIS A 98 -0.92 11.75 17.94
C HIS A 98 -0.63 11.40 16.47
N SER A 99 -1.50 11.74 15.52
CA SER A 99 -1.19 11.58 14.10
C SER A 99 0.01 12.44 13.66
N ARG A 100 0.25 13.57 14.35
CA ARG A 100 1.43 14.43 14.18
C ARG A 100 2.72 13.74 14.66
N ASP A 101 2.64 12.94 15.72
CA ASP A 101 3.78 12.24 16.29
C ASP A 101 4.29 11.16 15.32
N ALA A 102 3.38 10.41 14.68
CA ALA A 102 3.72 9.43 13.65
C ALA A 102 4.40 10.09 12.43
N LEU A 103 3.89 11.25 11.99
CA LEU A 103 4.50 12.01 10.91
C LEU A 103 5.91 12.51 11.28
N SER A 104 6.07 13.05 12.49
CA SER A 104 7.35 13.52 13.00
C SER A 104 8.37 12.38 13.13
N ALA A 105 7.96 11.22 13.65
CA ALA A 105 8.81 10.04 13.76
C ALA A 105 9.25 9.52 12.38
N ALA A 106 8.34 9.50 11.41
CA ALA A 106 8.65 9.10 10.04
C ALA A 106 9.65 10.08 9.39
N ILE A 107 9.47 11.40 9.54
CA ILE A 107 10.40 12.41 9.00
C ILE A 107 11.80 12.23 9.60
N LYS A 108 11.92 12.02 10.91
CA LYS A 108 13.21 11.75 11.57
C LYS A 108 13.87 10.49 11.02
N GLY A 109 13.11 9.41 10.80
CA GLY A 109 13.61 8.18 10.18
C GLY A 109 14.12 8.41 8.76
N LEU A 110 13.37 9.15 7.95
CA LEU A 110 13.77 9.51 6.58
C LEU A 110 15.08 10.30 6.56
N GLN A 111 15.21 11.29 7.45
CA GLN A 111 16.43 12.09 7.59
C GLN A 111 17.63 11.26 8.09
N ALA A 112 17.36 10.18 8.84
CA ALA A 112 18.37 9.21 9.26
C ALA A 112 18.71 8.16 8.17
N GLY A 113 18.15 8.27 6.97
CA GLY A 113 18.42 7.38 5.85
C GLY A 113 17.54 6.14 5.80
N GLU A 114 16.39 6.14 6.47
CA GLU A 114 15.49 4.98 6.52
C GLU A 114 14.50 4.98 5.35
N CYS A 115 14.07 3.76 4.95
CA CYS A 115 12.97 3.57 4.02
C CYS A 115 11.64 3.52 4.79
N ILE A 116 10.73 4.45 4.48
CA ILE A 116 9.39 4.47 5.05
C ILE A 116 8.39 4.06 3.98
N THR A 117 7.67 2.97 4.21
CA THR A 117 6.64 2.48 3.29
C THR A 117 5.25 2.91 3.74
N VAL A 118 4.49 3.44 2.79
CA VAL A 118 3.14 3.96 3.01
C VAL A 118 2.18 3.39 1.99
N TYR A 119 1.06 2.84 2.46
CA TYR A 119 -0.08 2.56 1.59
C TYR A 119 -0.83 3.87 1.35
N GLY A 120 -0.70 4.43 0.14
CA GLY A 120 -1.15 5.79 -0.19
C GLY A 120 -2.61 6.07 0.13
N GLU A 121 -3.48 5.11 -0.10
CA GLU A 121 -4.91 5.18 0.18
C GLU A 121 -5.25 5.18 1.69
N GLY A 122 -4.33 4.70 2.53
CA GLY A 122 -4.51 4.55 3.98
C GLY A 122 -5.53 3.49 4.39
N THR A 123 -5.98 2.67 3.45
CA THR A 123 -6.88 1.52 3.64
C THR A 123 -6.79 0.62 2.41
N LEU A 124 -7.27 -0.61 2.50
CA LEU A 124 -7.50 -1.43 1.29
C LEU A 124 -8.40 -0.68 0.33
N THR A 125 -8.08 -0.75 -0.96
CA THR A 125 -8.95 -0.17 -1.99
C THR A 125 -10.36 -0.74 -1.88
N ARG A 126 -11.34 0.08 -2.13
CA ARG A 126 -12.75 -0.30 -2.22
C ARG A 126 -13.26 -0.24 -3.66
N ASP A 127 -12.36 0.12 -4.57
CA ASP A 127 -12.65 0.08 -6.00
C ASP A 127 -13.09 -1.34 -6.41
N PRO A 128 -14.17 -1.50 -7.18
CA PRO A 128 -14.69 -2.79 -7.62
C PRO A 128 -13.66 -3.66 -8.31
N ASP A 129 -12.85 -3.06 -9.16
CA ASP A 129 -11.87 -3.73 -10.01
C ASP A 129 -10.44 -3.63 -9.46
N PHE A 130 -10.28 -3.31 -8.16
CA PHE A 130 -9.01 -3.19 -7.45
C PHE A 130 -8.09 -2.06 -7.95
N TRP A 131 -8.63 -1.03 -8.60
CA TRP A 131 -7.87 0.17 -8.91
C TRP A 131 -7.61 1.00 -7.64
N PRO A 132 -6.56 1.82 -7.63
CA PRO A 132 -6.31 2.72 -6.50
C PRO A 132 -7.44 3.74 -6.33
N MET A 133 -7.78 4.00 -5.09
CA MET A 133 -8.58 5.18 -4.72
C MET A 133 -7.67 6.39 -4.54
N ARG A 134 -8.26 7.59 -4.44
CA ARG A 134 -7.53 8.81 -4.13
C ARG A 134 -6.67 8.65 -2.88
N MET A 135 -5.42 9.06 -3.01
CA MET A 135 -4.42 8.93 -1.96
C MET A 135 -4.49 10.08 -0.96
N LYS A 136 -4.00 9.81 0.24
CA LYS A 136 -3.84 10.81 1.29
C LYS A 136 -2.51 11.54 1.14
N THR A 137 -2.47 12.79 1.54
CA THR A 137 -1.28 13.65 1.42
C THR A 137 -0.13 13.27 2.37
N GLY A 138 -0.30 12.28 3.25
CA GLY A 138 0.69 11.94 4.27
C GLY A 138 2.07 11.58 3.72
N ALA A 139 2.12 10.79 2.65
CA ALA A 139 3.37 10.41 1.99
C ALA A 139 4.09 11.61 1.36
N ALA A 140 3.35 12.46 0.64
CA ALA A 140 3.85 13.68 0.05
C ALA A 140 4.42 14.64 1.12
N ARG A 141 3.68 14.83 2.22
CA ARG A 141 4.13 15.67 3.35
C ARG A 141 5.44 15.16 3.97
N MET A 142 5.59 13.85 4.13
CA MET A 142 6.83 13.27 4.63
C MET A 142 7.99 13.50 3.66
N ALA A 143 7.80 13.21 2.37
CA ALA A 143 8.84 13.36 1.36
C ALA A 143 9.29 14.81 1.22
N LEU A 144 8.35 15.77 1.13
CA LEU A 144 8.66 17.19 0.99
C LEU A 144 9.38 17.74 2.23
N ARG A 145 8.90 17.44 3.43
CA ARG A 145 9.49 17.94 4.69
C ARG A 145 10.86 17.32 4.98
N ALA A 146 11.04 16.04 4.66
CA ALA A 146 12.33 15.39 4.82
C ALA A 146 13.29 15.68 3.65
N ARG A 147 12.81 16.29 2.54
CA ARG A 147 13.53 16.53 1.28
C ARG A 147 14.12 15.23 0.71
N VAL A 148 13.31 14.17 0.66
CA VAL A 148 13.72 12.84 0.19
C VAL A 148 12.88 12.39 -1.00
N PRO A 149 13.38 11.45 -1.81
CA PRO A 149 12.61 10.88 -2.93
C PRO A 149 11.28 10.26 -2.51
N LEU A 150 10.27 10.42 -3.36
CA LEU A 150 8.96 9.77 -3.28
C LEU A 150 8.88 8.71 -4.38
N VAL A 151 9.01 7.44 -4.00
CA VAL A 151 9.16 6.31 -4.92
C VAL A 151 7.83 5.55 -5.02
N PRO A 152 7.23 5.46 -6.22
CA PRO A 152 6.04 4.63 -6.41
C PRO A 152 6.44 3.16 -6.46
N VAL A 153 5.69 2.32 -5.75
CA VAL A 153 5.81 0.86 -5.82
C VAL A 153 4.42 0.28 -6.12
N VAL A 154 4.29 -0.38 -7.25
CA VAL A 154 3.02 -1.00 -7.66
C VAL A 154 3.06 -2.50 -7.42
N GLN A 155 1.93 -3.06 -7.00
CA GLN A 155 1.82 -4.50 -6.77
C GLN A 155 0.47 -5.05 -7.25
N TRP A 156 0.49 -6.33 -7.67
CA TRP A 156 -0.67 -7.06 -8.14
C TRP A 156 -0.53 -8.56 -7.84
N GLY A 157 -1.64 -9.26 -7.61
CA GLY A 157 -1.66 -10.71 -7.37
C GLY A 157 -1.72 -11.10 -5.89
N ALA A 158 -1.45 -10.20 -4.94
CA ALA A 158 -1.54 -10.49 -3.52
C ALA A 158 -2.97 -10.86 -3.08
N GLN A 159 -3.99 -10.34 -3.77
CA GLN A 159 -5.40 -10.67 -3.57
C GLN A 159 -5.73 -12.13 -3.90
N ASP A 160 -4.92 -12.80 -4.73
CA ASP A 160 -5.09 -14.21 -5.07
C ASP A 160 -4.54 -15.14 -3.99
N VAL A 161 -3.65 -14.63 -3.13
CA VAL A 161 -3.18 -15.32 -1.93
C VAL A 161 -4.14 -15.10 -0.77
N LEU A 162 -4.51 -13.86 -0.52
CA LEU A 162 -5.48 -13.49 0.51
C LEU A 162 -6.45 -12.47 -0.07
N ASP A 163 -7.66 -12.93 -0.35
CA ASP A 163 -8.74 -12.10 -0.84
C ASP A 163 -8.94 -10.84 0.03
N ARG A 164 -9.24 -9.70 -0.59
CA ARG A 164 -9.42 -8.38 0.04
C ARG A 164 -10.28 -8.39 1.30
N TYR A 165 -11.29 -9.25 1.34
CA TYR A 165 -12.18 -9.44 2.49
C TYR A 165 -12.03 -10.82 3.12
N GLY A 166 -11.02 -11.58 2.72
CA GLY A 166 -10.73 -12.93 3.18
C GLY A 166 -10.08 -12.94 4.55
N ARG A 167 -10.26 -14.05 5.25
CA ARG A 167 -9.57 -14.35 6.51
C ARG A 167 -8.62 -15.54 6.40
N ARG A 168 -8.74 -16.32 5.33
CA ARG A 168 -7.93 -17.52 5.11
C ARG A 168 -7.19 -17.39 3.78
N PRO A 169 -5.88 -17.58 3.78
CA PRO A 169 -5.11 -17.55 2.55
C PRO A 169 -5.42 -18.77 1.68
N ALA A 170 -5.35 -18.59 0.36
CA ALA A 170 -5.45 -19.64 -0.62
C ALA A 170 -4.11 -20.38 -0.73
N LEU A 171 -3.92 -21.44 0.06
CA LEU A 171 -2.65 -22.17 0.14
C LEU A 171 -2.42 -23.16 -1.01
N LYS A 172 -3.45 -23.49 -1.79
CA LYS A 172 -3.32 -24.44 -2.91
C LYS A 172 -2.68 -23.78 -4.12
N GLY A 173 -1.49 -24.24 -4.49
CA GLY A 173 -0.71 -23.74 -5.62
C GLY A 173 -0.13 -22.34 -5.40
N LYS A 174 0.97 -22.05 -6.12
CA LYS A 174 1.58 -20.71 -6.08
C LYS A 174 0.77 -19.71 -6.89
N LYS A 175 0.62 -18.51 -6.35
CA LYS A 175 -0.02 -17.36 -7.02
C LYS A 175 1.06 -16.45 -7.61
N ASP A 176 0.82 -15.94 -8.80
CA ASP A 176 1.71 -14.97 -9.40
C ASP A 176 1.53 -13.61 -8.71
N VAL A 177 2.62 -13.06 -8.22
CA VAL A 177 2.63 -11.76 -7.51
C VAL A 177 3.68 -10.87 -8.13
N TRP A 178 3.23 -9.74 -8.65
CA TRP A 178 4.06 -8.69 -9.23
C TRP A 178 4.30 -7.58 -8.22
N VAL A 179 5.54 -7.16 -8.08
CA VAL A 179 5.92 -5.94 -7.36
C VAL A 179 6.94 -5.21 -8.21
N LYS A 180 6.66 -3.94 -8.50
CA LYS A 180 7.53 -3.12 -9.34
C LYS A 180 7.74 -1.76 -8.72
N ALA A 181 9.01 -1.41 -8.47
CA ALA A 181 9.37 -0.03 -8.13
C ALA A 181 9.51 0.77 -9.43
N LEU A 182 8.94 1.97 -9.43
CA LEU A 182 9.00 2.91 -10.55
C LEU A 182 9.97 4.05 -10.22
N PRO A 183 10.45 4.81 -11.21
CA PRO A 183 11.28 5.97 -10.95
C PRO A 183 10.65 6.93 -9.94
N ALA A 184 11.46 7.53 -9.08
CA ALA A 184 10.99 8.52 -8.13
C ALA A 184 10.26 9.67 -8.84
N VAL A 185 9.19 10.15 -8.21
CA VAL A 185 8.43 11.29 -8.72
C VAL A 185 9.27 12.56 -8.57
N ASP A 186 9.33 13.36 -9.61
CA ASP A 186 9.99 14.67 -9.54
C ASP A 186 9.17 15.61 -8.63
N LEU A 187 9.82 16.08 -7.57
CA LEU A 187 9.30 17.03 -6.59
C LEU A 187 10.18 18.26 -6.46
N SER A 188 11.12 18.48 -7.38
CA SER A 188 12.14 19.54 -7.32
C SER A 188 11.52 20.94 -7.16
N ASP A 189 10.40 21.20 -7.81
CA ASP A 189 9.62 22.45 -7.76
C ASP A 189 8.75 22.61 -6.49
N LEU A 190 8.67 21.58 -5.65
CA LEU A 190 7.78 21.55 -4.48
C LEU A 190 8.53 21.57 -3.13
N TYR A 191 9.83 21.28 -3.12
CA TYR A 191 10.59 21.20 -1.86
C TYR A 191 10.63 22.51 -1.06
N ASP A 192 10.66 23.64 -1.73
CA ASP A 192 10.67 24.94 -1.05
C ASP A 192 9.28 25.37 -0.56
N ARG A 193 8.24 24.63 -0.95
CA ARG A 193 6.85 24.80 -0.58
C ARG A 193 6.35 23.65 0.32
N ALA A 194 7.26 22.99 1.05
CA ALA A 194 6.99 21.77 1.83
C ALA A 194 5.93 21.93 2.93
N GLU A 195 5.64 23.15 3.37
CA GLU A 195 4.61 23.46 4.38
C GLU A 195 3.25 23.83 3.75
N GLU A 196 3.20 24.01 2.43
CA GLU A 196 1.99 24.43 1.75
C GLU A 196 1.06 23.24 1.44
N PRO A 197 -0.22 23.28 1.81
CA PRO A 197 -1.19 22.25 1.44
C PRO A 197 -1.27 22.01 -0.08
N ALA A 198 -1.15 23.06 -0.89
CA ALA A 198 -1.18 22.97 -2.35
C ALA A 198 -0.04 22.08 -2.88
N ALA A 199 1.18 22.21 -2.35
CA ALA A 199 2.31 21.37 -2.72
C ALA A 199 2.10 19.90 -2.33
N TRP A 200 1.46 19.63 -1.18
CA TRP A 200 1.11 18.27 -0.76
C TRP A 200 0.12 17.60 -1.72
N TYR A 201 -0.89 18.34 -2.17
CA TYR A 201 -1.86 17.81 -3.14
C TYR A 201 -1.19 17.58 -4.50
N GLN A 202 -0.37 18.52 -4.99
CA GLN A 202 0.35 18.36 -6.26
C GLN A 202 1.27 17.13 -6.24
N ALA A 203 2.07 16.96 -5.18
CA ALA A 203 2.92 15.78 -5.03
C ALA A 203 2.10 14.49 -4.93
N THR A 204 0.93 14.53 -4.27
CA THR A 204 0.03 13.37 -4.16
C THR A 204 -0.58 13.01 -5.50
N GLU A 205 -0.99 13.98 -6.30
CA GLU A 205 -1.53 13.72 -7.64
C GLU A 205 -0.48 13.13 -8.58
N ARG A 206 0.76 13.62 -8.54
CA ARG A 206 1.88 13.05 -9.32
C ARG A 206 2.12 11.58 -8.99
N ILE A 207 2.22 11.23 -7.69
CA ILE A 207 2.45 9.83 -7.28
C ILE A 207 1.26 8.94 -7.60
N GLU A 208 0.03 9.43 -7.44
CA GLU A 208 -1.21 8.72 -7.77
C GLU A 208 -1.27 8.36 -9.26
N GLU A 209 -0.94 9.32 -10.13
CA GLU A 209 -0.91 9.11 -11.57
C GLU A 209 0.12 8.04 -11.98
N VAL A 210 1.34 8.12 -11.42
CA VAL A 210 2.41 7.15 -11.71
C VAL A 210 2.03 5.75 -11.23
N ILE A 211 1.42 5.60 -10.06
CA ILE A 211 0.95 4.31 -9.55
C ILE A 211 -0.17 3.74 -10.44
N CYS A 212 -1.12 4.56 -10.87
CA CYS A 212 -2.18 4.10 -11.79
C CYS A 212 -1.61 3.60 -13.11
N ARG A 213 -0.69 4.36 -13.74
CA ARG A 213 -0.01 3.94 -14.98
C ARG A 213 0.82 2.67 -14.79
N GLY A 214 1.52 2.54 -13.66
CA GLY A 214 2.28 1.33 -13.35
C GLY A 214 1.40 0.09 -13.22
N LEU A 215 0.22 0.24 -12.60
CA LEU A 215 -0.76 -0.84 -12.52
C LEU A 215 -1.39 -1.17 -13.89
N GLU A 216 -1.64 -0.19 -14.75
CA GLU A 216 -2.06 -0.44 -16.13
C GLU A 216 -1.06 -1.32 -16.87
N GLN A 217 0.24 -1.07 -16.69
CA GLN A 217 1.30 -1.87 -17.30
C GLN A 217 1.30 -3.32 -16.79
N ILE A 218 1.22 -3.52 -15.47
CA ILE A 218 1.20 -4.87 -14.87
C ILE A 218 -0.05 -5.64 -15.27
N ARG A 219 -1.20 -4.97 -15.30
CA ARG A 219 -2.49 -5.61 -15.58
C ARG A 219 -2.79 -5.76 -17.07
N GLY A 220 -2.05 -5.06 -17.95
CA GLY A 220 -2.28 -5.04 -19.39
C GLY A 220 -3.60 -4.40 -19.82
N ILE A 221 -4.24 -3.63 -18.94
CA ILE A 221 -5.53 -2.96 -19.19
C ILE A 221 -5.49 -1.52 -18.71
N LYS A 222 -6.26 -0.64 -19.35
CA LYS A 222 -6.39 0.75 -18.93
C LYS A 222 -7.34 0.89 -17.76
N MET A 223 -7.03 1.82 -16.86
CA MET A 223 -7.94 2.21 -15.79
C MET A 223 -9.18 2.88 -16.40
N PRO A 224 -10.40 2.39 -16.10
CA PRO A 224 -11.62 2.87 -16.77
C PRO A 224 -12.09 4.24 -16.27
N HIS A 225 -11.60 4.71 -15.14
CA HIS A 225 -12.00 5.96 -14.48
C HIS A 225 -10.83 6.57 -13.70
N ARG A 226 -10.96 7.80 -13.26
CA ARG A 226 -10.02 8.41 -12.33
C ARG A 226 -10.10 7.76 -10.94
N PRO A 227 -9.03 7.82 -10.11
CA PRO A 227 -9.07 7.31 -8.75
C PRO A 227 -10.27 7.85 -7.97
N LEU A 228 -11.09 6.93 -7.46
CA LEU A 228 -12.34 7.26 -6.78
C LEU A 228 -12.05 7.90 -5.42
N ASP A 229 -12.67 9.03 -5.13
CA ASP A 229 -12.69 9.56 -3.77
C ASP A 229 -13.68 8.78 -2.92
N ARG A 230 -13.20 8.25 -1.80
CA ARG A 230 -13.98 7.38 -0.92
C ARG A 230 -15.25 8.01 -0.36
N LYS A 231 -15.23 9.33 -0.16
CA LYS A 231 -16.37 10.03 0.44
C LYS A 231 -17.40 10.42 -0.62
N SER A 232 -16.94 11.06 -1.67
CA SER A 232 -17.83 11.55 -2.75
C SER A 232 -18.44 10.41 -3.54
N ALA A 233 -17.71 9.30 -3.74
CA ALA A 233 -18.21 8.11 -4.43
C ALA A 233 -19.05 7.18 -3.53
N GLN A 234 -19.34 7.55 -2.28
CA GLN A 234 -20.15 6.80 -1.31
C GLN A 234 -19.77 5.32 -1.18
N LEU A 235 -18.46 5.01 -1.31
CA LEU A 235 -17.96 3.64 -1.29
C LEU A 235 -18.37 2.88 -0.02
N PRO A 236 -18.85 1.61 -0.14
CA PRO A 236 -19.27 0.82 1.02
C PRO A 236 -18.17 0.73 2.08
N SER A 237 -18.52 0.68 3.34
CA SER A 237 -17.57 0.51 4.43
C SER A 237 -16.92 -0.89 4.38
N LYS A 238 -15.72 -1.04 4.95
CA LYS A 238 -15.06 -2.36 5.09
C LYS A 238 -15.98 -3.39 5.77
N LYS A 239 -16.80 -2.97 6.73
CA LYS A 239 -17.76 -3.85 7.44
C LYS A 239 -18.85 -4.35 6.51
N GLN A 240 -19.45 -3.47 5.71
CA GLN A 240 -20.49 -3.84 4.73
C GLN A 240 -19.93 -4.81 3.68
N LEU A 241 -18.76 -4.47 3.09
CA LEU A 241 -18.09 -5.34 2.13
C LEU A 241 -17.70 -6.70 2.73
N GLY A 242 -17.25 -6.73 3.98
CA GLY A 242 -16.92 -7.98 4.67
C GLY A 242 -18.12 -8.88 4.92
N VAL A 243 -19.28 -8.32 5.24
CA VAL A 243 -20.54 -9.07 5.41
C VAL A 243 -21.00 -9.64 4.07
N ALA A 244 -21.07 -8.81 3.03
CA ALA A 244 -21.46 -9.22 1.68
C ALA A 244 -20.52 -10.30 1.11
N ALA A 245 -19.20 -10.12 1.28
CA ALA A 245 -18.23 -11.10 0.85
C ALA A 245 -18.35 -12.46 1.56
N LYS A 246 -18.72 -12.45 2.84
CA LYS A 246 -18.96 -13.70 3.59
C LYS A 246 -20.17 -14.47 3.02
N ALA A 247 -21.25 -13.79 2.74
CA ALA A 247 -22.44 -14.39 2.12
C ALA A 247 -22.13 -14.94 0.73
N TRP A 248 -21.50 -14.11 -0.12
CA TRP A 248 -21.16 -14.50 -1.48
C TRP A 248 -20.24 -15.73 -1.56
N ARG A 249 -19.25 -15.86 -0.65
CA ARG A 249 -18.35 -17.03 -0.62
C ARG A 249 -19.04 -18.32 -0.25
N ALA A 250 -20.14 -18.27 0.51
CA ALA A 250 -20.92 -19.47 0.84
C ALA A 250 -21.46 -20.12 -0.44
N ASP A 251 -21.88 -19.29 -1.40
CA ASP A 251 -22.48 -19.73 -2.65
C ASP A 251 -21.45 -19.94 -3.77
N HIS A 252 -20.21 -19.39 -3.62
CA HIS A 252 -19.19 -19.43 -4.66
C HIS A 252 -17.82 -19.86 -4.10
N PRO A 253 -17.68 -21.10 -3.66
CA PRO A 253 -16.43 -21.57 -3.06
C PRO A 253 -15.26 -21.51 -4.05
N GLY A 254 -14.14 -20.89 -3.60
CA GLY A 254 -12.90 -20.77 -4.38
C GLY A 254 -12.85 -19.64 -5.40
N LYS A 255 -13.91 -18.84 -5.55
CA LYS A 255 -13.88 -17.65 -6.42
C LYS A 255 -13.43 -16.40 -5.65
N LEU A 256 -12.72 -15.49 -6.35
CA LEU A 256 -12.35 -14.17 -5.82
C LEU A 256 -13.60 -13.30 -5.62
N VAL A 257 -13.65 -12.63 -4.48
CA VAL A 257 -14.69 -11.66 -4.18
C VAL A 257 -14.26 -10.29 -4.67
N THR A 258 -14.91 -9.79 -5.70
CA THR A 258 -14.82 -8.39 -6.13
C THR A 258 -16.08 -7.66 -5.72
N ALA A 259 -16.07 -6.31 -5.69
CA ALA A 259 -17.31 -5.57 -5.45
C ALA A 259 -18.33 -5.84 -6.57
N ARG A 260 -17.86 -5.99 -7.82
CA ARG A 260 -18.71 -6.35 -8.96
C ARG A 260 -19.36 -7.72 -8.82
N SER A 261 -18.65 -8.72 -8.26
CA SER A 261 -19.23 -10.03 -7.99
C SER A 261 -20.30 -10.03 -6.88
N LEU A 262 -20.37 -8.98 -6.08
CA LEU A 262 -21.38 -8.80 -5.04
C LEU A 262 -22.69 -8.21 -5.55
N GLY A 263 -22.80 -7.88 -6.84
CA GLY A 263 -24.04 -7.50 -7.54
C GLY A 263 -24.77 -6.25 -7.01
N GLU A 264 -25.11 -6.26 -5.73
CA GLU A 264 -25.81 -5.18 -5.02
C GLU A 264 -24.92 -3.98 -4.68
N PHE A 265 -23.60 -4.09 -4.90
CA PHE A 265 -22.61 -3.06 -4.60
C PHE A 265 -21.94 -2.50 -5.85
N ASP A 266 -22.66 -2.40 -6.95
CA ASP A 266 -22.21 -1.66 -8.11
C ASP A 266 -22.87 -0.27 -8.20
N PRO A 267 -22.68 0.61 -7.20
CA PRO A 267 -23.16 1.99 -7.27
C PRO A 267 -22.40 2.80 -8.34
N TYR A 268 -21.40 2.18 -8.99
CA TYR A 268 -20.49 2.83 -9.92
C TYR A 268 -20.95 2.81 -11.37
N LEU A 269 -21.63 1.76 -11.80
CA LEU A 269 -22.19 1.71 -13.14
C LEU A 269 -23.29 2.74 -13.31
N GLU A 270 -24.08 3.03 -12.27
CA GLU A 270 -25.10 4.09 -12.32
C GLU A 270 -24.51 5.50 -12.26
N SER A 271 -23.42 5.76 -11.50
CA SER A 271 -22.83 7.09 -11.41
C SER A 271 -21.92 7.43 -12.58
N ALA A 272 -21.22 6.45 -13.16
CA ALA A 272 -20.41 6.65 -14.36
C ALA A 272 -21.29 6.94 -15.60
N SER A 273 -22.48 6.35 -15.71
CA SER A 273 -23.43 6.63 -16.77
C SER A 273 -24.08 8.04 -16.66
N LYS A 274 -24.10 8.62 -15.46
CA LYS A 274 -24.65 9.97 -15.21
C LYS A 274 -23.62 11.10 -15.39
N SER A 275 -22.32 10.79 -15.48
CA SER A 275 -21.26 11.78 -15.67
C SER A 275 -20.81 11.94 -17.13
N THR A 276 -21.44 11.23 -18.06
CA THR A 276 -21.18 11.29 -19.51
C THR A 276 -22.34 11.93 -20.32
N ASN A 277 -23.30 12.56 -19.65
CA ASN A 277 -24.32 13.40 -20.29
C ASN A 277 -24.15 14.86 -19.90
#